data_50b5faad742640f0d5e2525624107eae
#
_entry.id   50b5faad742640f0d5e2525624107eae
#
_cell.length_a   1.000
_cell.length_b   1.000
_cell.length_c   1.000
_cell.angle_alpha   90.00
_cell.angle_beta   90.00
_cell.angle_gamma   90.00
#
_symmetry.space_group_name_H-M   'P 1'
#
loop_
_entity.id
_entity.type
_entity.pdbx_description
1 polymer ?
#
loop_
_entity_poly.entity_id
_entity_poly.type
_entity_poly.pdbx_seq_one_letter_code
_entity_poly.pdbx_strand_id
1 'polypeptide(L)'
;RAIRQKLSRFPVYKKEQPLWIHDQHINDRGVGVDLNLAEHAVEIDAVIKARLLEQAKELTGLENPKSTAQLKGWIEDTAGIEVESLNKKSIAGVRADADCDAVDRMLDIRAGLAKTSTEKYNAMLRTACPDGRIRGLTQFYGAARTGRWAGRLVQMQNLPQNKMPDRDLDTARQLVEAGDLETLEMLFDDISGTLSQLIRTAFIPRPGYRFIVSDFSAIEARVIAWLASEEWRMEVFKTHGKIYEASAEQMFHLPKGSVKKGDPMRQKGKIAELALGYGGSVGALKSMGALEMGLEESELKPLVNSWRAANPAITKLWWDTDAAARRTIQTKAPTKLPFG
;
A
#
# COMPACT_ATOMS: atom_id res chain seq x y z
N ARG A 1 20.70 -21.87 -24.28
CA ARG A 1 21.71 -21.44 -25.31
C ARG A 1 21.07 -20.56 -26.40
N ALA A 2 19.96 -20.98 -27.02
CA ALA A 2 19.27 -20.22 -28.07
C ALA A 2 18.81 -18.83 -27.65
N ILE A 3 18.22 -18.69 -26.43
CA ILE A 3 17.79 -17.39 -25.87
C ILE A 3 19.01 -16.47 -25.73
N ARG A 4 20.10 -16.94 -25.10
CA ARG A 4 21.31 -16.15 -24.94
C ARG A 4 21.88 -15.68 -26.29
N GLN A 5 21.89 -16.54 -27.30
CA GLN A 5 22.38 -16.21 -28.64
C GLN A 5 21.52 -15.12 -29.31
N LYS A 6 20.18 -15.21 -29.19
CA LYS A 6 19.26 -14.22 -29.74
C LYS A 6 19.33 -12.88 -29.01
N LEU A 7 19.54 -12.90 -27.70
CA LEU A 7 19.56 -11.69 -26.85
C LEU A 7 20.95 -11.07 -26.72
N SER A 8 22.03 -11.73 -27.19
CA SER A 8 23.41 -11.22 -27.06
C SER A 8 23.63 -9.86 -27.73
N ARG A 9 22.83 -9.55 -28.76
CA ARG A 9 22.82 -8.24 -29.42
C ARG A 9 22.27 -7.09 -28.59
N PHE A 10 21.61 -7.41 -27.44
CA PHE A 10 21.10 -6.43 -26.49
C PHE A 10 21.93 -6.56 -25.21
N PRO A 11 23.08 -5.92 -25.11
CA PRO A 11 23.94 -6.02 -23.93
C PRO A 11 23.23 -5.41 -22.71
N VAL A 12 23.42 -6.03 -21.56
CA VAL A 12 22.99 -5.44 -20.30
C VAL A 12 23.74 -4.12 -20.10
N TYR A 13 23.00 -3.08 -19.72
CA TYR A 13 23.60 -1.77 -19.46
C TYR A 13 24.60 -1.89 -18.30
N LYS A 14 25.86 -1.44 -18.53
CA LYS A 14 26.98 -1.68 -17.61
C LYS A 14 26.69 -1.21 -16.17
N LYS A 15 25.91 -0.14 -15.99
CA LYS A 15 25.55 0.38 -14.67
C LYS A 15 24.51 -0.47 -13.94
N GLU A 16 23.73 -1.28 -14.65
CA GLU A 16 22.70 -2.16 -14.08
C GLU A 16 23.29 -3.50 -13.61
N GLN A 17 24.41 -3.92 -14.16
CA GLN A 17 25.04 -5.20 -13.82
C GLN A 17 25.40 -5.33 -12.34
N PRO A 18 26.01 -4.33 -11.67
CA PRO A 18 26.28 -4.37 -10.24
C PRO A 18 25.01 -4.45 -9.40
N LEU A 19 23.94 -3.77 -9.80
CA LEU A 19 22.65 -3.79 -9.11
C LEU A 19 22.00 -5.17 -9.20
N TRP A 20 22.06 -5.81 -10.39
CA TRP A 20 21.59 -7.18 -10.55
C TRP A 20 22.39 -8.17 -9.68
N ILE A 21 23.72 -8.06 -9.64
CA ILE A 21 24.57 -8.87 -8.76
C ILE A 21 24.19 -8.66 -7.30
N HIS A 22 23.92 -7.42 -6.91
CA HIS A 22 23.48 -7.09 -5.55
C HIS A 22 22.12 -7.75 -5.22
N ASP A 23 21.17 -7.74 -6.15
CA ASP A 23 19.89 -8.45 -6.01
C ASP A 23 20.09 -9.97 -5.80
N GLN A 24 21.00 -10.59 -6.55
CA GLN A 24 21.32 -12.01 -6.34
C GLN A 24 21.85 -12.26 -4.92
N HIS A 25 22.79 -11.42 -4.42
CA HIS A 25 23.28 -11.53 -3.06
C HIS A 25 22.21 -11.35 -1.99
N ILE A 26 21.26 -10.43 -2.20
CA ILE A 26 20.11 -10.23 -1.30
C ILE A 26 19.25 -11.51 -1.28
N ASN A 27 18.93 -12.05 -2.46
CA ASN A 27 18.10 -13.22 -2.60
C ASN A 27 18.76 -14.49 -2.05
N ASP A 28 20.06 -14.70 -2.27
CA ASP A 28 20.81 -15.83 -1.74
C ASP A 28 20.94 -15.79 -0.22
N ARG A 29 21.10 -14.58 0.34
CA ARG A 29 21.12 -14.38 1.80
C ARG A 29 19.76 -14.69 2.41
N GLY A 30 18.68 -14.25 1.77
CA GLY A 30 17.31 -14.35 2.25
C GLY A 30 17.07 -13.63 3.58
N VAL A 31 15.88 -13.82 4.15
CA VAL A 31 15.46 -13.23 5.44
C VAL A 31 14.96 -14.35 6.35
N GLY A 32 15.35 -14.32 7.62
CA GLY A 32 14.85 -15.26 8.63
C GLY A 32 13.39 -15.02 8.96
N VAL A 33 12.68 -16.10 9.21
CA VAL A 33 11.26 -16.08 9.59
C VAL A 33 11.06 -16.91 10.85
N ASP A 34 10.26 -16.38 11.74
CA ASP A 34 9.75 -17.09 12.90
C ASP A 34 8.65 -18.04 12.46
N LEU A 35 9.02 -19.31 12.29
CA LEU A 35 8.09 -20.34 11.79
C LEU A 35 7.08 -20.72 12.87
N ASN A 36 7.46 -20.70 14.16
CA ASN A 36 6.55 -20.99 15.25
C ASN A 36 5.40 -19.97 15.32
N LEU A 37 5.74 -18.69 15.24
CA LEU A 37 4.72 -17.61 15.13
C LEU A 37 3.83 -17.81 13.91
N ALA A 38 4.42 -18.18 12.76
CA ALA A 38 3.66 -18.35 11.52
C ALA A 38 2.70 -19.57 11.57
N GLU A 39 3.13 -20.68 12.17
CA GLU A 39 2.33 -21.89 12.35
C GLU A 39 1.13 -21.61 13.25
N HIS A 40 1.34 -21.10 14.46
CA HIS A 40 0.25 -20.80 15.39
C HIS A 40 -0.68 -19.70 14.84
N ALA A 41 -0.15 -18.70 14.13
CA ALA A 41 -1.01 -17.70 13.49
C ALA A 41 -1.96 -18.31 12.43
N VAL A 42 -1.52 -19.33 11.68
CA VAL A 42 -2.35 -20.05 10.71
C VAL A 42 -3.40 -20.90 11.45
N GLU A 43 -3.01 -21.58 12.52
CA GLU A 43 -3.92 -22.41 13.33
C GLU A 43 -5.03 -21.56 13.97
N ILE A 44 -4.65 -20.44 14.60
CA ILE A 44 -5.58 -19.49 15.21
C ILE A 44 -6.53 -18.91 14.15
N ASP A 45 -6.01 -18.47 13.00
CA ASP A 45 -6.84 -17.94 11.91
C ASP A 45 -7.85 -18.97 11.38
N ALA A 46 -7.45 -20.24 11.29
CA ALA A 46 -8.33 -21.31 10.89
C ALA A 46 -9.49 -21.53 11.87
N VAL A 47 -9.21 -21.51 13.19
CA VAL A 47 -10.23 -21.63 14.23
C VAL A 47 -11.21 -20.45 14.18
N ILE A 48 -10.70 -19.23 14.10
CA ILE A 48 -11.53 -18.02 14.02
C ILE A 48 -12.40 -18.05 12.76
N LYS A 49 -11.83 -18.36 11.59
CA LYS A 49 -12.60 -18.44 10.34
C LYS A 49 -13.66 -19.53 10.35
N ALA A 50 -13.40 -20.65 11.01
CA ALA A 50 -14.41 -21.72 11.17
C ALA A 50 -15.59 -21.22 12.02
N ARG A 51 -15.32 -20.58 13.17
CA ARG A 51 -16.36 -20.00 14.04
C ARG A 51 -17.17 -18.91 13.31
N LEU A 52 -16.50 -18.01 12.60
CA LEU A 52 -17.16 -16.97 11.82
C LEU A 52 -18.06 -17.57 10.71
N LEU A 53 -17.63 -18.65 10.08
CA LEU A 53 -18.43 -19.32 9.05
C LEU A 53 -19.70 -19.97 9.63
N GLU A 54 -19.61 -20.61 10.80
CA GLU A 54 -20.78 -21.16 11.48
C GLU A 54 -21.75 -20.03 11.92
N GLN A 55 -21.23 -18.95 12.50
CA GLN A 55 -22.06 -17.77 12.84
C GLN A 55 -22.76 -17.19 11.60
N ALA A 56 -22.06 -17.13 10.44
CA ALA A 56 -22.65 -16.68 9.19
C ALA A 56 -23.80 -17.59 8.73
N LYS A 57 -23.64 -18.91 8.84
CA LYS A 57 -24.69 -19.89 8.48
C LYS A 57 -25.89 -19.79 9.41
N GLU A 58 -25.65 -19.72 10.71
CA GLU A 58 -26.72 -19.56 11.72
C GLU A 58 -27.51 -18.28 11.50
N LEU A 59 -26.83 -17.16 11.20
CA LEU A 59 -27.43 -15.85 10.99
C LEU A 59 -28.24 -15.77 9.70
N THR A 60 -27.73 -16.37 8.62
CA THR A 60 -28.29 -16.18 7.28
C THR A 60 -29.12 -17.35 6.79
N GLY A 61 -28.96 -18.56 7.35
CA GLY A 61 -29.53 -19.80 6.82
C GLY A 61 -28.93 -20.25 5.48
N LEU A 62 -27.89 -19.55 4.97
CA LEU A 62 -27.28 -19.86 3.68
C LEU A 62 -26.36 -21.08 3.79
N GLU A 63 -26.41 -21.94 2.76
CA GLU A 63 -25.48 -23.06 2.64
C GLU A 63 -24.03 -22.56 2.46
N ASN A 64 -23.84 -21.51 1.66
CA ASN A 64 -22.54 -20.91 1.41
C ASN A 64 -22.56 -19.37 1.61
N PRO A 65 -22.42 -18.87 2.85
CA PRO A 65 -22.38 -17.44 3.14
C PRO A 65 -21.18 -16.70 2.51
N LYS A 66 -20.15 -17.42 2.03
CA LYS A 66 -19.03 -16.82 1.28
C LYS A 66 -19.39 -16.48 -0.15
N SER A 67 -20.46 -17.05 -0.71
CA SER A 67 -20.93 -16.72 -2.05
C SER A 67 -21.46 -15.29 -2.09
N THR A 68 -20.82 -14.42 -2.87
CA THR A 68 -21.26 -13.04 -3.02
C THR A 68 -22.68 -12.95 -3.57
N ALA A 69 -23.09 -13.86 -4.46
CA ALA A 69 -24.43 -13.88 -5.03
C ALA A 69 -25.50 -14.25 -3.99
N GLN A 70 -25.25 -15.32 -3.20
CA GLN A 70 -26.18 -15.74 -2.14
C GLN A 70 -26.29 -14.69 -1.04
N LEU A 71 -25.16 -14.11 -0.63
CA LEU A 71 -25.16 -13.08 0.39
C LEU A 71 -25.86 -11.79 -0.07
N LYS A 72 -25.68 -11.41 -1.34
CA LYS A 72 -26.40 -10.29 -1.93
C LYS A 72 -27.90 -10.50 -1.85
N GLY A 73 -28.41 -11.62 -2.33
CA GLY A 73 -29.84 -11.95 -2.26
C GLY A 73 -30.37 -11.95 -0.83
N TRP A 74 -29.62 -12.52 0.13
CA TRP A 74 -30.01 -12.51 1.53
C TRP A 74 -30.13 -11.10 2.11
N ILE A 75 -29.19 -10.19 1.77
CA ILE A 75 -29.26 -8.77 2.21
C ILE A 75 -30.49 -8.08 1.58
N GLU A 76 -30.72 -8.28 0.29
CA GLU A 76 -31.86 -7.72 -0.44
C GLU A 76 -33.19 -8.17 0.17
N ASP A 77 -33.33 -9.48 0.48
CA ASP A 77 -34.51 -10.06 1.09
C ASP A 77 -34.71 -9.58 2.55
N THR A 78 -33.62 -9.42 3.31
CA THR A 78 -33.67 -9.09 4.75
C THR A 78 -33.95 -7.61 4.98
N ALA A 79 -33.33 -6.73 4.20
CA ALA A 79 -33.41 -5.27 4.38
C ALA A 79 -34.36 -4.57 3.39
N GLY A 80 -34.83 -5.27 2.35
CA GLY A 80 -35.71 -4.69 1.34
C GLY A 80 -35.04 -3.65 0.44
N ILE A 81 -33.72 -3.73 0.28
CA ILE A 81 -32.91 -2.81 -0.53
C ILE A 81 -32.35 -3.52 -1.76
N GLU A 82 -31.96 -2.75 -2.77
CA GLU A 82 -31.19 -3.28 -3.91
C GLU A 82 -29.68 -3.12 -3.66
N VAL A 83 -28.90 -4.19 -3.87
CA VAL A 83 -27.46 -4.20 -3.64
C VAL A 83 -26.72 -4.39 -4.97
N GLU A 84 -26.09 -3.38 -5.51
CA GLU A 84 -25.29 -3.53 -6.73
C GLU A 84 -24.01 -4.33 -6.51
N SER A 85 -23.29 -4.04 -5.42
CA SER A 85 -21.98 -4.62 -5.15
C SER A 85 -21.68 -4.71 -3.65
N LEU A 86 -20.96 -5.77 -3.27
CA LEU A 86 -20.42 -5.97 -1.92
C LEU A 86 -18.89 -5.77 -1.88
N ASN A 87 -18.35 -4.89 -2.74
CA ASN A 87 -16.94 -4.52 -2.67
C ASN A 87 -16.68 -3.54 -1.49
N LYS A 88 -15.41 -3.36 -1.14
CA LYS A 88 -15.01 -2.52 0.01
C LYS A 88 -15.55 -1.07 -0.04
N LYS A 89 -15.76 -0.53 -1.23
CA LYS A 89 -16.25 0.86 -1.40
C LYS A 89 -17.76 0.95 -1.21
N SER A 90 -18.50 -0.09 -1.59
CA SER A 90 -19.97 -0.12 -1.54
C SER A 90 -20.51 -0.50 -0.17
N ILE A 91 -19.73 -1.20 0.68
CA ILE A 91 -20.21 -1.72 1.98
C ILE A 91 -20.76 -0.62 2.88
N ALA A 92 -20.14 0.57 2.92
CA ALA A 92 -20.59 1.67 3.77
C ALA A 92 -22.00 2.16 3.36
N GLY A 93 -22.26 2.25 2.04
CA GLY A 93 -23.59 2.57 1.52
C GLY A 93 -24.61 1.48 1.85
N VAL A 94 -24.27 0.21 1.61
CA VAL A 94 -25.15 -0.92 1.92
C VAL A 94 -25.55 -0.94 3.41
N ARG A 95 -24.62 -0.64 4.34
CA ARG A 95 -24.93 -0.53 5.78
C ARG A 95 -25.94 0.60 6.05
N ALA A 96 -25.68 1.78 5.48
CA ALA A 96 -26.54 2.95 5.67
C ALA A 96 -27.95 2.74 5.09
N ASP A 97 -28.05 2.09 3.94
CA ASP A 97 -29.32 1.85 3.26
C ASP A 97 -30.12 0.71 3.92
N ALA A 98 -29.43 -0.31 4.44
CA ALA A 98 -30.07 -1.46 5.08
C ALA A 98 -30.66 -1.12 6.46
N ASP A 99 -29.99 -0.26 7.24
CA ASP A 99 -30.35 0.11 8.61
C ASP A 99 -30.84 -1.10 9.44
N CYS A 100 -30.08 -2.18 9.40
CA CYS A 100 -30.47 -3.50 9.93
C CYS A 100 -29.31 -4.19 10.64
N ASP A 101 -29.46 -4.47 11.94
CA ASP A 101 -28.44 -5.10 12.79
C ASP A 101 -27.96 -6.46 12.25
N ALA A 102 -28.86 -7.26 11.65
CA ALA A 102 -28.50 -8.56 11.08
C ALA A 102 -27.58 -8.40 9.86
N VAL A 103 -27.85 -7.41 9.02
CA VAL A 103 -27.02 -7.10 7.85
C VAL A 103 -25.65 -6.58 8.32
N ASP A 104 -25.62 -5.68 9.30
CA ASP A 104 -24.39 -5.14 9.85
C ASP A 104 -23.51 -6.24 10.43
N ARG A 105 -24.10 -7.11 11.26
CA ARG A 105 -23.39 -8.26 11.83
C ARG A 105 -22.86 -9.20 10.75
N MET A 106 -23.64 -9.48 9.71
CA MET A 106 -23.19 -10.32 8.60
C MET A 106 -22.06 -9.69 7.80
N LEU A 107 -22.09 -8.36 7.59
CA LEU A 107 -21.02 -7.64 6.92
C LEU A 107 -19.72 -7.62 7.74
N ASP A 108 -19.80 -7.58 9.08
CA ASP A 108 -18.64 -7.72 9.96
C ASP A 108 -18.04 -9.12 9.88
N ILE A 109 -18.88 -10.16 9.95
CA ILE A 109 -18.45 -11.55 9.77
C ILE A 109 -17.77 -11.73 8.40
N ARG A 110 -18.37 -11.18 7.34
CA ARG A 110 -17.78 -11.20 5.99
C ARG A 110 -16.43 -10.52 5.95
N ALA A 111 -16.28 -9.38 6.61
CA ALA A 111 -15.01 -8.66 6.66
C ALA A 111 -13.91 -9.50 7.34
N GLY A 112 -14.24 -10.20 8.41
CA GLY A 112 -13.35 -11.17 9.07
C GLY A 112 -12.96 -12.33 8.16
N LEU A 113 -13.94 -12.98 7.52
CA LEU A 113 -13.72 -14.09 6.58
C LEU A 113 -12.91 -13.70 5.35
N ALA A 114 -13.05 -12.46 4.88
CA ALA A 114 -12.35 -11.92 3.70
C ALA A 114 -10.92 -11.45 3.99
N LYS A 115 -10.47 -11.43 5.24
CA LYS A 115 -9.08 -11.06 5.57
C LYS A 115 -8.09 -12.07 4.99
N THR A 116 -7.39 -11.65 3.95
CA THR A 116 -6.38 -12.45 3.24
C THR A 116 -4.95 -12.17 3.71
N SER A 117 -4.76 -11.21 4.62
CA SER A 117 -3.43 -10.86 5.11
C SER A 117 -2.71 -12.02 5.80
N THR A 118 -3.46 -12.89 6.49
CA THR A 118 -2.94 -14.11 7.14
C THR A 118 -2.39 -15.14 6.14
N GLU A 119 -2.76 -15.09 4.85
CA GLU A 119 -2.14 -15.89 3.80
C GLU A 119 -0.62 -15.65 3.65
N LYS A 120 -0.12 -14.53 4.22
CA LYS A 120 1.31 -14.27 4.29
C LYS A 120 2.06 -15.28 5.17
N TYR A 121 1.45 -15.74 6.25
CA TYR A 121 2.00 -16.81 7.09
C TYR A 121 2.06 -18.13 6.33
N ASN A 122 1.01 -18.52 5.63
CA ASN A 122 1.03 -19.69 4.73
C ASN A 122 2.13 -19.58 3.67
N ALA A 123 2.33 -18.38 3.10
CA ALA A 123 3.41 -18.15 2.15
C ALA A 123 4.78 -18.30 2.81
N MET A 124 4.97 -17.83 4.06
CA MET A 124 6.20 -17.99 4.82
C MET A 124 6.51 -19.47 5.05
N LEU A 125 5.57 -20.24 5.58
CA LEU A 125 5.72 -21.65 5.87
C LEU A 125 6.05 -22.47 4.61
N ARG A 126 5.36 -22.21 3.50
CA ARG A 126 5.56 -22.91 2.24
C ARG A 126 6.89 -22.61 1.57
N THR A 127 7.47 -21.42 1.80
CA THR A 127 8.66 -20.93 1.07
C THR A 127 9.92 -20.88 1.93
N ALA A 128 9.82 -21.13 3.23
CA ALA A 128 10.97 -21.22 4.11
C ALA A 128 11.86 -22.39 3.71
N CYS A 129 13.16 -22.13 3.67
CA CYS A 129 14.16 -23.16 3.51
C CYS A 129 14.44 -23.88 4.87
N PRO A 130 15.13 -25.03 4.86
CA PRO A 130 15.40 -25.78 6.10
C PRO A 130 16.12 -24.99 7.20
N ASP A 131 16.81 -23.91 6.85
CA ASP A 131 17.48 -23.02 7.79
C ASP A 131 16.57 -21.88 8.31
N GLY A 132 15.25 -21.95 8.11
CA GLY A 132 14.27 -20.95 8.55
C GLY A 132 14.32 -19.63 7.77
N ARG A 133 14.93 -19.60 6.58
CA ARG A 133 15.06 -18.39 5.78
C ARG A 133 14.28 -18.49 4.48
N ILE A 134 13.68 -17.40 4.07
CA ILE A 134 13.05 -17.28 2.75
C ILE A 134 14.02 -16.59 1.80
N ARG A 135 14.25 -17.20 0.65
CA ARG A 135 15.13 -16.73 -0.43
C ARG A 135 14.33 -16.36 -1.67
N GLY A 136 14.90 -15.53 -2.55
CA GLY A 136 14.21 -15.12 -3.76
C GLY A 136 13.04 -14.13 -3.51
N LEU A 137 13.15 -13.29 -2.49
CA LEU A 137 12.10 -12.33 -2.08
C LEU A 137 12.00 -11.11 -3.00
N THR A 138 13.02 -10.85 -3.81
CA THR A 138 13.07 -9.71 -4.73
C THR A 138 13.34 -10.15 -6.16
N GLN A 139 12.89 -9.36 -7.10
CA GLN A 139 13.24 -9.47 -8.51
C GLN A 139 13.75 -8.13 -9.01
N PHE A 140 15.01 -8.11 -9.41
CA PHE A 140 15.62 -6.97 -10.08
C PHE A 140 14.81 -6.60 -11.34
N TYR A 141 14.54 -5.32 -11.52
CA TYR A 141 13.75 -4.79 -12.64
C TYR A 141 12.36 -5.44 -12.82
N GLY A 142 11.80 -5.96 -11.74
CA GLY A 142 10.55 -6.74 -11.78
C GLY A 142 9.30 -5.93 -12.09
N ALA A 143 9.35 -4.60 -11.90
CA ALA A 143 8.29 -3.67 -12.30
C ALA A 143 8.61 -3.08 -13.68
N ALA A 144 8.12 -3.72 -14.74
CA ALA A 144 8.48 -3.46 -16.13
C ALA A 144 8.39 -1.98 -16.58
N ARG A 145 7.43 -1.21 -16.05
CA ARG A 145 7.24 0.20 -16.43
C ARG A 145 8.23 1.16 -15.77
N THR A 146 8.73 0.83 -14.58
CA THR A 146 9.52 1.76 -13.75
C THR A 146 10.93 1.27 -13.46
N GLY A 147 11.23 0.01 -13.76
CA GLY A 147 12.51 -0.61 -13.40
C GLY A 147 12.72 -0.83 -11.91
N ARG A 148 11.70 -0.65 -11.06
CA ARG A 148 11.80 -0.92 -9.63
C ARG A 148 11.95 -2.41 -9.35
N TRP A 149 12.60 -2.77 -8.23
CA TRP A 149 12.51 -4.12 -7.69
C TRP A 149 11.06 -4.49 -7.42
N ALA A 150 10.67 -5.69 -7.80
CA ALA A 150 9.37 -6.24 -7.44
C ALA A 150 9.52 -7.27 -6.31
N GLY A 151 8.58 -7.26 -5.36
CA GLY A 151 8.48 -8.30 -4.34
C GLY A 151 8.02 -9.62 -4.95
N ARG A 152 8.56 -10.71 -4.43
CA ARG A 152 8.19 -12.08 -4.76
C ARG A 152 7.80 -12.85 -3.49
N LEU A 153 7.14 -13.98 -3.66
CA LEU A 153 6.72 -14.87 -2.57
C LEU A 153 5.86 -14.11 -1.54
N VAL A 154 6.38 -13.81 -0.38
CA VAL A 154 5.67 -13.08 0.67
C VAL A 154 5.40 -11.60 0.31
N GLN A 155 6.14 -11.03 -0.63
CA GLN A 155 6.03 -9.63 -1.05
C GLN A 155 6.17 -8.65 0.13
N MET A 156 7.35 -8.62 0.74
CA MET A 156 7.63 -7.82 1.93
C MET A 156 7.24 -6.33 1.80
N GLN A 157 7.30 -5.77 0.59
CA GLN A 157 6.95 -4.37 0.31
C GLN A 157 5.45 -4.08 0.50
N ASN A 158 4.60 -5.12 0.42
CA ASN A 158 3.13 -5.02 0.46
C ASN A 158 2.54 -5.53 1.78
N LEU A 159 3.35 -5.65 2.83
CA LEU A 159 2.86 -6.09 4.14
C LEU A 159 2.06 -4.96 4.82
N PRO A 160 1.01 -5.29 5.58
CA PRO A 160 0.28 -4.32 6.38
C PRO A 160 1.21 -3.51 7.29
N GLN A 161 0.87 -2.25 7.53
CA GLN A 161 1.57 -1.43 8.52
C GLN A 161 1.04 -1.75 9.92
N ASN A 162 1.93 -1.82 10.89
CA ASN A 162 1.56 -1.86 12.29
C ASN A 162 0.96 -0.52 12.70
N LYS A 163 -0.19 -0.59 13.35
CA LYS A 163 -0.86 0.56 13.98
C LYS A 163 -1.09 0.33 15.47
N MET A 164 -0.86 -0.90 15.92
CA MET A 164 -0.95 -1.30 17.32
C MET A 164 0.21 -0.70 18.11
N PRO A 165 -0.02 -0.22 19.35
CA PRO A 165 1.06 0.18 20.25
C PRO A 165 2.07 -0.95 20.47
N ASP A 166 3.35 -0.62 20.63
CA ASP A 166 4.43 -1.62 20.73
C ASP A 166 4.17 -2.62 21.86
N ARG A 167 3.67 -2.18 23.02
CA ARG A 167 3.32 -3.04 24.15
C ARG A 167 2.27 -4.10 23.80
N ASP A 168 1.21 -3.68 23.11
CA ASP A 168 0.12 -4.57 22.71
C ASP A 168 0.58 -5.52 21.61
N LEU A 169 1.44 -5.04 20.71
CA LEU A 169 2.07 -5.83 19.67
C LEU A 169 2.94 -6.94 20.25
N ASP A 170 3.76 -6.62 21.26
CA ASP A 170 4.63 -7.60 21.93
C ASP A 170 3.79 -8.62 22.71
N THR A 171 2.73 -8.19 23.41
CA THR A 171 1.81 -9.08 24.11
C THR A 171 1.10 -10.02 23.15
N ALA A 172 0.53 -9.49 22.08
CA ALA A 172 -0.14 -10.30 21.06
C ALA A 172 0.82 -11.31 20.42
N ARG A 173 2.06 -10.88 20.14
CA ARG A 173 3.09 -11.76 19.59
C ARG A 173 3.37 -12.96 20.52
N GLN A 174 3.60 -12.71 21.81
CA GLN A 174 3.88 -13.75 22.80
C GLN A 174 2.74 -14.76 22.92
N LEU A 175 1.49 -14.28 22.92
CA LEU A 175 0.30 -15.13 22.99
C LEU A 175 0.15 -16.00 21.74
N VAL A 176 0.37 -15.44 20.56
CA VAL A 176 0.32 -16.20 19.30
C VAL A 176 1.48 -17.22 19.23
N GLU A 177 2.70 -16.87 19.66
CA GLU A 177 3.82 -17.80 19.75
C GLU A 177 3.56 -18.96 20.72
N ALA A 178 2.79 -18.71 21.78
CA ALA A 178 2.36 -19.72 22.74
C ALA A 178 1.15 -20.54 22.27
N GLY A 179 0.46 -20.13 21.20
CA GLY A 179 -0.81 -20.72 20.75
C GLY A 179 -1.98 -20.44 21.70
N ASP A 180 -1.86 -19.44 22.58
CA ASP A 180 -2.86 -19.12 23.60
C ASP A 180 -3.99 -18.24 23.02
N LEU A 181 -4.91 -18.91 22.33
CA LEU A 181 -6.08 -18.24 21.73
C LEU A 181 -7.04 -17.71 22.80
N GLU A 182 -7.18 -18.37 23.93
CA GLU A 182 -8.13 -17.96 24.98
C GLU A 182 -7.75 -16.60 25.55
N THR A 183 -6.48 -16.43 25.98
CA THR A 183 -6.00 -15.15 26.46
C THR A 183 -5.96 -14.08 25.36
N LEU A 184 -5.68 -14.47 24.12
CA LEU A 184 -5.70 -13.56 22.99
C LEU A 184 -7.10 -12.97 22.76
N GLU A 185 -8.16 -13.79 22.83
CA GLU A 185 -9.57 -13.37 22.71
C GLU A 185 -10.04 -12.51 23.89
N MET A 186 -9.48 -12.71 25.10
CA MET A 186 -9.77 -11.86 26.23
C MET A 186 -9.18 -10.44 26.13
N LEU A 187 -8.07 -10.28 25.40
CA LEU A 187 -7.34 -9.02 25.32
C LEU A 187 -7.58 -8.25 24.03
N PHE A 188 -8.01 -8.92 22.97
CA PHE A 188 -8.15 -8.34 21.63
C PHE A 188 -9.49 -8.72 20.98
N ASP A 189 -10.30 -7.74 20.64
CA ASP A 189 -11.63 -7.95 20.04
C ASP A 189 -11.55 -8.45 18.58
N ASP A 190 -10.54 -8.01 17.79
CA ASP A 190 -10.34 -8.37 16.38
C ASP A 190 -9.10 -9.25 16.22
N ILE A 191 -9.24 -10.56 16.43
CA ILE A 191 -8.14 -11.52 16.32
C ILE A 191 -7.53 -11.53 14.93
N SER A 192 -8.35 -11.58 13.87
CA SER A 192 -7.85 -11.56 12.49
C SER A 192 -7.09 -10.27 12.18
N GLY A 193 -7.50 -9.13 12.74
CA GLY A 193 -6.77 -7.87 12.67
C GLY A 193 -5.46 -7.90 13.43
N THR A 194 -5.47 -8.46 14.63
CA THR A 194 -4.29 -8.65 15.46
C THR A 194 -3.25 -9.51 14.75
N LEU A 195 -3.63 -10.66 14.20
CA LEU A 195 -2.76 -11.49 13.38
C LEU A 195 -2.17 -10.73 12.18
N SER A 196 -2.97 -9.88 11.53
CA SER A 196 -2.49 -9.03 10.43
C SER A 196 -1.44 -8.01 10.88
N GLN A 197 -1.53 -7.46 12.10
CA GLN A 197 -0.52 -6.56 12.66
C GLN A 197 0.81 -7.27 12.94
N LEU A 198 0.77 -8.54 13.29
CA LEU A 198 1.97 -9.34 13.63
C LEU A 198 2.80 -9.81 12.43
N ILE A 199 2.30 -9.74 11.19
CA ILE A 199 2.97 -10.28 10.01
C ILE A 199 4.41 -9.74 9.86
N ARG A 200 4.64 -8.46 10.10
CA ARG A 200 5.99 -7.87 10.01
C ARG A 200 6.93 -8.38 11.08
N THR A 201 6.41 -8.72 12.25
CA THR A 201 7.20 -9.22 13.39
C THR A 201 7.67 -10.65 13.18
N ALA A 202 7.05 -11.39 12.24
CA ALA A 202 7.51 -12.72 11.85
C ALA A 202 8.88 -12.73 11.15
N PHE A 203 9.32 -11.59 10.58
CA PHE A 203 10.67 -11.48 10.05
C PHE A 203 11.67 -11.23 11.19
N ILE A 204 12.64 -12.12 11.32
CA ILE A 204 13.62 -12.09 12.39
C ILE A 204 15.06 -11.93 11.86
N PRO A 205 15.90 -11.17 12.53
CA PRO A 205 17.31 -11.07 12.18
C PRO A 205 18.06 -12.38 12.56
N ARG A 206 19.29 -12.54 12.07
CA ARG A 206 20.17 -13.61 12.57
C ARG A 206 20.52 -13.38 14.04
N PRO A 207 20.84 -14.41 14.81
CA PRO A 207 21.38 -14.25 16.15
C PRO A 207 22.58 -13.30 16.17
N GLY A 208 22.57 -12.32 17.08
CA GLY A 208 23.60 -11.29 17.17
C GLY A 208 23.48 -10.14 16.16
N TYR A 209 22.44 -10.11 15.31
CA TYR A 209 22.17 -9.04 14.34
C TYR A 209 20.86 -8.35 14.67
N ARG A 210 20.66 -7.18 14.04
CA ARG A 210 19.38 -6.44 14.05
C ARG A 210 19.04 -5.95 12.66
N PHE A 211 17.77 -5.71 12.39
CA PHE A 211 17.36 -4.97 11.21
C PHE A 211 17.64 -3.48 11.40
N ILE A 212 18.16 -2.84 10.36
CA ILE A 212 18.20 -1.39 10.22
C ILE A 212 17.22 -1.07 9.11
N VAL A 213 16.09 -0.45 9.49
CA VAL A 213 15.01 -0.12 8.57
C VAL A 213 15.04 1.38 8.29
N SER A 214 15.17 1.73 7.01
CA SER A 214 15.24 3.11 6.55
C SER A 214 14.52 3.26 5.22
N ASP A 215 13.83 4.38 5.04
CA ASP A 215 13.13 4.73 3.79
C ASP A 215 13.38 6.18 3.43
N PHE A 216 13.39 6.48 2.14
CA PHE A 216 13.50 7.85 1.64
C PHE A 216 12.14 8.55 1.73
N SER A 217 12.01 9.45 2.68
CA SER A 217 10.79 10.26 2.83
C SER A 217 10.51 11.08 1.57
N ALA A 218 9.33 10.86 0.96
CA ALA A 218 8.84 11.59 -0.21
C ALA A 218 9.86 11.66 -1.38
N ILE A 219 10.54 10.55 -1.68
CA ILE A 219 11.66 10.53 -2.65
C ILE A 219 11.24 11.05 -4.04
N GLU A 220 10.04 10.70 -4.50
CA GLU A 220 9.54 11.11 -5.80
C GLU A 220 9.30 12.63 -5.86
N ALA A 221 8.75 13.21 -4.79
CA ALA A 221 8.58 14.66 -4.67
C ALA A 221 9.92 15.42 -4.59
N ARG A 222 10.95 14.78 -4.01
CA ARG A 222 12.32 15.31 -4.02
C ARG A 222 12.94 15.29 -5.40
N VAL A 223 12.83 14.17 -6.08
CA VAL A 223 13.42 13.98 -7.42
C VAL A 223 12.79 14.91 -8.43
N ILE A 224 11.44 15.03 -8.46
CA ILE A 224 10.78 15.93 -9.40
C ILE A 224 11.10 17.40 -9.11
N ALA A 225 11.20 17.79 -7.84
CA ALA A 225 11.61 19.13 -7.44
C ALA A 225 13.04 19.46 -7.92
N TRP A 226 13.95 18.49 -7.77
CA TRP A 226 15.34 18.63 -8.23
C TRP A 226 15.44 18.71 -9.75
N LEU A 227 14.76 17.79 -10.49
CA LEU A 227 14.76 17.79 -11.96
C LEU A 227 14.18 19.08 -12.55
N ALA A 228 13.14 19.63 -11.92
CA ALA A 228 12.49 20.86 -12.35
C ALA A 228 13.16 22.13 -11.84
N SER A 229 14.07 22.03 -10.88
CA SER A 229 14.63 23.16 -10.11
C SER A 229 13.53 23.99 -9.41
N GLU A 230 12.56 23.30 -8.78
CA GLU A 230 11.48 23.93 -8.01
C GLU A 230 12.03 24.40 -6.65
N GLU A 231 12.51 25.63 -6.57
CA GLU A 231 13.33 26.14 -5.46
C GLU A 231 12.66 26.04 -4.09
N TRP A 232 11.39 26.44 -3.96
CA TRP A 232 10.70 26.41 -2.68
C TRP A 232 10.59 24.99 -2.10
N ARG A 233 10.39 23.99 -2.95
CA ARG A 233 10.35 22.56 -2.54
C ARG A 233 11.72 22.08 -2.11
N MET A 234 12.75 22.45 -2.87
CA MET A 234 14.14 22.10 -2.53
C MET A 234 14.52 22.70 -1.17
N GLU A 235 14.09 23.92 -0.87
CA GLU A 235 14.32 24.57 0.43
C GLU A 235 13.55 23.84 1.56
N VAL A 236 12.30 23.47 1.33
CA VAL A 236 11.52 22.64 2.29
C VAL A 236 12.26 21.34 2.60
N PHE A 237 12.79 20.65 1.59
CA PHE A 237 13.49 19.40 1.79
C PHE A 237 14.87 19.53 2.44
N LYS A 238 15.54 20.68 2.27
CA LYS A 238 16.81 20.98 2.96
C LYS A 238 16.60 21.30 4.44
N THR A 239 15.45 21.85 4.80
CA THR A 239 15.17 22.34 6.16
C THR A 239 14.40 21.31 6.99
N HIS A 240 13.09 21.23 6.84
CA HIS A 240 12.25 20.44 7.74
C HIS A 240 11.55 19.25 7.07
N GLY A 241 11.55 19.16 5.73
CA GLY A 241 10.99 18.05 4.95
C GLY A 241 9.46 17.86 5.02
N LYS A 242 8.73 18.78 5.65
CA LYS A 242 7.26 18.70 5.82
C LYS A 242 6.54 19.15 4.56
N ILE A 243 6.64 18.35 3.49
CA ILE A 243 6.16 18.76 2.16
C ILE A 243 4.64 18.93 2.09
N TYR A 244 3.85 18.14 2.83
CA TYR A 244 2.38 18.24 2.79
C TYR A 244 1.87 19.55 3.39
N GLU A 245 2.46 19.96 4.52
CA GLU A 245 2.18 21.22 5.18
C GLU A 245 2.58 22.39 4.28
N ALA A 246 3.82 22.38 3.79
CA ALA A 246 4.34 23.43 2.92
C ALA A 246 3.58 23.51 1.59
N SER A 247 3.16 22.40 1.01
CA SER A 247 2.35 22.38 -0.20
C SER A 247 0.98 23.04 0.03
N ALA A 248 0.32 22.75 1.14
CA ALA A 248 -0.92 23.42 1.50
C ALA A 248 -0.72 24.94 1.68
N GLU A 249 0.32 25.33 2.40
CA GLU A 249 0.66 26.76 2.60
C GLU A 249 0.88 27.48 1.26
N GLN A 250 1.60 26.84 0.35
CA GLN A 250 1.90 27.40 -0.96
C GLN A 250 0.68 27.49 -1.88
N MET A 251 -0.13 26.41 -1.90
CA MET A 251 -1.34 26.31 -2.73
C MET A 251 -2.43 27.30 -2.33
N PHE A 252 -2.56 27.56 -1.04
CA PHE A 252 -3.63 28.39 -0.48
C PHE A 252 -3.13 29.73 0.05
N HIS A 253 -1.87 30.09 -0.25
CA HIS A 253 -1.23 31.35 0.16
C HIS A 253 -1.30 31.59 1.69
N LEU A 254 -1.13 30.52 2.47
CA LEU A 254 -1.13 30.59 3.92
C LEU A 254 0.26 30.97 4.45
N PRO A 255 0.35 31.55 5.65
CA PRO A 255 1.63 31.86 6.28
C PRO A 255 2.50 30.60 6.46
N LYS A 256 3.81 30.72 6.22
CA LYS A 256 4.74 29.60 6.44
C LYS A 256 4.69 29.10 7.87
N GLY A 257 4.58 27.78 8.05
CA GLY A 257 4.50 27.14 9.34
C GLY A 257 3.13 27.24 10.04
N SER A 258 2.09 27.76 9.37
CA SER A 258 0.73 27.84 9.91
C SER A 258 0.02 26.47 9.90
N VAL A 259 0.26 25.65 8.89
CA VAL A 259 -0.37 24.34 8.76
C VAL A 259 0.32 23.31 9.66
N LYS A 260 -0.44 22.58 10.48
CA LYS A 260 0.06 21.60 11.45
C LYS A 260 -0.44 20.19 11.16
N LYS A 261 0.16 19.21 11.84
CA LYS A 261 -0.32 17.82 11.82
C LYS A 261 -1.74 17.79 12.42
N GLY A 262 -2.69 17.21 11.67
CA GLY A 262 -4.12 17.18 12.04
C GLY A 262 -4.97 18.26 11.38
N ASP A 263 -4.36 19.27 10.76
CA ASP A 263 -5.07 20.33 10.05
C ASP A 263 -5.75 19.78 8.78
N PRO A 264 -7.02 20.13 8.49
CA PRO A 264 -7.70 19.78 7.23
C PRO A 264 -6.94 20.26 5.99
N MET A 265 -6.29 21.44 6.04
CA MET A 265 -5.47 21.95 4.93
C MET A 265 -4.27 21.05 4.64
N ARG A 266 -3.64 20.48 5.68
CA ARG A 266 -2.59 19.48 5.49
C ARG A 266 -3.08 18.26 4.73
N GLN A 267 -4.32 17.82 4.98
CA GLN A 267 -4.91 16.69 4.25
C GLN A 267 -5.07 17.02 2.76
N LYS A 268 -5.55 18.23 2.42
CA LYS A 268 -5.62 18.71 1.03
C LYS A 268 -4.23 18.74 0.37
N GLY A 269 -3.22 19.26 1.06
CA GLY A 269 -1.82 19.24 0.60
C GLY A 269 -1.29 17.83 0.37
N LYS A 270 -1.58 16.88 1.28
CA LYS A 270 -1.18 15.48 1.13
C LYS A 270 -1.81 14.81 -0.09
N ILE A 271 -3.12 14.98 -0.28
CA ILE A 271 -3.83 14.42 -1.43
C ILE A 271 -3.27 14.98 -2.73
N ALA A 272 -3.09 16.29 -2.80
CA ALA A 272 -2.52 16.96 -3.96
C ALA A 272 -1.10 16.45 -4.29
N GLU A 273 -0.22 16.33 -3.31
CA GLU A 273 1.14 15.81 -3.50
C GLU A 273 1.15 14.37 -4.05
N LEU A 274 0.34 13.49 -3.49
CA LEU A 274 0.30 12.10 -3.91
C LEU A 274 -0.32 11.89 -5.30
N ALA A 275 -1.31 12.71 -5.67
CA ALA A 275 -2.05 12.56 -6.91
C ALA A 275 -1.44 13.35 -8.09
N LEU A 276 -0.89 14.55 -7.83
CA LEU A 276 -0.57 15.51 -8.88
C LEU A 276 0.91 15.52 -9.28
N GLY A 277 1.80 14.99 -8.44
CA GLY A 277 3.25 14.99 -8.67
C GLY A 277 3.71 14.34 -9.98
N TYR A 278 2.88 13.50 -10.59
CA TYR A 278 3.13 12.82 -11.86
C TYR A 278 2.35 13.38 -13.05
N GLY A 279 1.96 14.64 -13.01
CA GLY A 279 1.15 15.25 -14.05
C GLY A 279 -0.34 14.87 -13.97
N GLY A 280 -0.78 14.33 -12.83
CA GLY A 280 -2.16 13.96 -12.58
C GLY A 280 -3.13 15.14 -12.68
N SER A 281 -4.42 14.81 -12.73
CA SER A 281 -5.54 15.77 -12.78
C SER A 281 -6.68 15.25 -11.89
N VAL A 282 -7.89 15.74 -12.08
CA VAL A 282 -9.10 15.35 -11.32
C VAL A 282 -9.26 13.83 -11.22
N GLY A 283 -9.04 13.08 -12.33
CA GLY A 283 -9.10 11.62 -12.31
C GLY A 283 -8.10 10.97 -11.34
N ALA A 284 -6.87 11.52 -11.22
CA ALA A 284 -5.87 11.04 -10.28
C ALA A 284 -6.30 11.32 -8.81
N LEU A 285 -6.87 12.49 -8.53
CA LEU A 285 -7.41 12.83 -7.21
C LEU A 285 -8.51 11.85 -6.80
N LYS A 286 -9.49 11.58 -7.70
CA LYS A 286 -10.55 10.59 -7.46
C LYS A 286 -9.98 9.20 -7.20
N SER A 287 -9.03 8.74 -8.01
CA SER A 287 -8.38 7.44 -7.85
C SER A 287 -7.61 7.28 -6.54
N MET A 288 -7.11 8.38 -5.99
CA MET A 288 -6.41 8.43 -4.70
C MET A 288 -7.34 8.60 -3.50
N GLY A 289 -8.66 8.55 -3.72
CA GLY A 289 -9.63 8.62 -2.65
C GLY A 289 -9.91 10.04 -2.13
N ALA A 290 -9.80 11.06 -2.99
CA ALA A 290 -10.03 12.44 -2.56
C ALA A 290 -11.44 12.67 -2.03
N LEU A 291 -12.45 12.05 -2.63
CA LEU A 291 -13.86 12.14 -2.22
C LEU A 291 -14.07 11.42 -0.88
N GLU A 292 -13.52 10.23 -0.71
CA GLU A 292 -13.56 9.45 0.53
C GLU A 292 -12.82 10.14 1.69
N MET A 293 -11.92 11.07 1.36
CA MET A 293 -11.19 11.89 2.34
C MET A 293 -11.89 13.23 2.63
N GLY A 294 -13.13 13.41 2.15
CA GLY A 294 -13.99 14.55 2.45
C GLY A 294 -13.82 15.77 1.54
N LEU A 295 -13.24 15.61 0.34
CA LEU A 295 -13.25 16.66 -0.68
C LEU A 295 -14.50 16.55 -1.54
N GLU A 296 -15.12 17.70 -1.82
CA GLU A 296 -16.23 17.80 -2.76
C GLU A 296 -15.72 17.72 -4.22
N GLU A 297 -16.55 17.20 -5.11
CA GLU A 297 -16.18 17.10 -6.53
C GLU A 297 -15.86 18.47 -7.16
N SER A 298 -16.58 19.51 -6.74
CA SER A 298 -16.38 20.90 -7.11
C SER A 298 -15.00 21.45 -6.72
N GLU A 299 -14.38 20.94 -5.66
CA GLU A 299 -13.05 21.36 -5.17
C GLU A 299 -11.89 20.75 -5.97
N LEU A 300 -12.12 19.63 -6.68
CA LEU A 300 -11.02 18.87 -7.30
C LEU A 300 -10.31 19.66 -8.41
N LYS A 301 -11.04 20.34 -9.27
CA LYS A 301 -10.43 21.14 -10.34
C LYS A 301 -9.70 22.39 -9.83
N PRO A 302 -10.27 23.18 -8.91
CA PRO A 302 -9.53 24.22 -8.21
C PRO A 302 -8.26 23.73 -7.55
N LEU A 303 -8.30 22.56 -6.86
CA LEU A 303 -7.12 21.98 -6.20
C LEU A 303 -5.99 21.65 -7.20
N VAL A 304 -6.33 21.07 -8.35
CA VAL A 304 -5.36 20.82 -9.44
C VAL A 304 -4.71 22.12 -9.90
N ASN A 305 -5.52 23.15 -10.11
CA ASN A 305 -5.03 24.46 -10.60
C ASN A 305 -4.12 25.13 -9.55
N SER A 306 -4.51 25.12 -8.28
CA SER A 306 -3.72 25.68 -7.17
C SER A 306 -2.38 24.97 -7.04
N TRP A 307 -2.37 23.63 -7.12
CA TRP A 307 -1.12 22.87 -7.06
C TRP A 307 -0.19 23.20 -8.23
N ARG A 308 -0.72 23.29 -9.45
CA ARG A 308 0.07 23.64 -10.65
C ARG A 308 0.61 25.05 -10.60
N ALA A 309 -0.18 25.98 -10.10
CA ALA A 309 0.25 27.37 -9.88
C ALA A 309 1.34 27.49 -8.81
N ALA A 310 1.25 26.70 -7.74
CA ALA A 310 2.25 26.60 -6.70
C ALA A 310 3.56 25.94 -7.16
N ASN A 311 3.53 25.15 -8.25
CA ASN A 311 4.67 24.39 -8.78
C ASN A 311 4.94 24.72 -10.26
N PRO A 312 5.29 25.99 -10.59
CA PRO A 312 5.41 26.42 -11.97
C PRO A 312 6.58 25.75 -12.70
N ALA A 313 7.71 25.52 -12.02
CA ALA A 313 8.87 24.88 -12.63
C ALA A 313 8.59 23.39 -12.96
N ILE A 314 7.90 22.66 -12.09
CA ILE A 314 7.48 21.26 -12.35
C ILE A 314 6.47 21.22 -13.51
N THR A 315 5.50 22.12 -13.51
CA THR A 315 4.50 22.21 -14.57
C THR A 315 5.14 22.50 -15.92
N LYS A 316 6.11 23.44 -15.95
CA LYS A 316 6.89 23.75 -17.15
C LYS A 316 7.70 22.53 -17.62
N LEU A 317 8.36 21.81 -16.72
CA LEU A 317 9.12 20.60 -17.03
C LEU A 317 8.27 19.55 -17.76
N TRP A 318 7.03 19.32 -17.34
CA TRP A 318 6.13 18.37 -17.98
C TRP A 318 5.80 18.80 -19.42
N TRP A 319 5.46 20.08 -19.63
CA TRP A 319 5.12 20.59 -20.96
C TRP A 319 6.32 20.62 -21.89
N ASP A 320 7.48 21.00 -21.39
CA ASP A 320 8.73 20.97 -22.17
C ASP A 320 9.08 19.54 -22.60
N THR A 321 8.87 18.56 -21.70
CA THR A 321 9.12 17.14 -21.99
C THR A 321 8.15 16.59 -23.06
N ASP A 322 6.84 16.90 -22.95
CA ASP A 322 5.86 16.53 -23.96
C ASP A 322 6.17 17.16 -25.33
N ALA A 323 6.48 18.45 -25.33
CA ALA A 323 6.83 19.16 -26.55
C ALA A 323 8.11 18.61 -27.20
N ALA A 324 9.13 18.28 -26.40
CA ALA A 324 10.36 17.67 -26.87
C ALA A 324 10.11 16.27 -27.47
N ALA A 325 9.29 15.44 -26.82
CA ALA A 325 8.91 14.14 -27.33
C ALA A 325 8.19 14.24 -28.68
N ARG A 326 7.20 15.12 -28.79
CA ARG A 326 6.47 15.39 -30.05
C ARG A 326 7.41 15.84 -31.16
N ARG A 327 8.31 16.79 -30.87
CA ARG A 327 9.31 17.28 -31.83
C ARG A 327 10.22 16.16 -32.30
N THR A 328 10.76 15.34 -31.38
CA THR A 328 11.63 14.23 -31.72
C THR A 328 10.94 13.21 -32.64
N ILE A 329 9.68 12.90 -32.39
CA ILE A 329 8.89 12.00 -33.25
C ILE A 329 8.68 12.60 -34.64
N GLN A 330 8.34 13.88 -34.73
CA GLN A 330 8.07 14.58 -36.00
C GLN A 330 9.34 14.76 -36.85
N THR A 331 10.44 15.18 -36.20
CA THR A 331 11.68 15.52 -36.90
C THR A 331 12.64 14.33 -37.02
N LYS A 332 12.43 13.24 -36.28
CA LYS A 332 13.35 12.10 -36.15
C LYS A 332 14.75 12.51 -35.65
N ALA A 333 14.87 13.68 -35.06
CA ALA A 333 16.10 14.23 -34.49
C ALA A 333 16.04 14.27 -32.97
N PRO A 334 17.14 14.02 -32.24
CA PRO A 334 17.15 14.08 -30.77
C PRO A 334 16.89 15.52 -30.31
N THR A 335 16.11 15.65 -29.22
CA THR A 335 15.85 16.93 -28.57
C THR A 335 16.44 16.89 -27.17
N LYS A 336 17.29 17.87 -26.84
CA LYS A 336 17.90 17.98 -25.51
C LYS A 336 16.92 18.64 -24.52
N LEU A 337 16.82 18.07 -23.34
CA LEU A 337 16.10 18.60 -22.16
C LEU A 337 17.10 19.10 -21.11
N PRO A 338 16.69 19.92 -20.13
CA PRO A 338 17.59 20.46 -19.10
C PRO A 338 18.33 19.39 -18.28
N PHE A 339 17.77 18.19 -18.19
CA PHE A 339 18.33 17.05 -17.42
C PHE A 339 18.91 15.93 -18.31
N GLY A 340 18.98 16.13 -19.63
CA GLY A 340 19.59 15.18 -20.55
C GLY A 340 18.95 15.07 -21.93
#